data_0e3073c2a8c61d9097210b0fe90893c7
#
_entry.id   0e3073c2a8c61d9097210b0fe90893c7
#
_cell.length_a   1.000
_cell.length_b   1.000
_cell.length_c   1.000
_cell.angle_alpha   90.00
_cell.angle_beta   90.00
_cell.angle_gamma   90.00
#
_symmetry.space_group_name_H-M   'P 1'
#
loop_
_entity.id
_entity.type
_entity.pdbx_description
1 polymer ?
#
loop_
_entity_poly.entity_id
_entity_poly.type
_entity_poly.pdbx_seq_one_letter_code
_entity_poly.pdbx_strand_id
1 'polypeptide(L)'
;RAIVREPAAFLFDEPLSNLDAALRVNMRLEISELHQTLQTTMIYVTHDQVEAMTMADKIVVLRDGRIEQVGSPLDLYRKPDNKFVAGFIGSPKMNFLEGEEAAKYGAHTIGIRPEHLVLVDQGGWSGKVGVIEHLGSDTFMHVHLDNGLGTVNVRTDGDNIAKAGNMIAVAPIDQDRVYRFDKDGMAIR
;
A
#
# COMPACT_ATOMS: atom_id res chain seq x y z
N ARG A 1 -16.35 0.02 29.59
CA ARG A 1 -17.37 0.94 30.18
C ARG A 1 -18.28 1.57 29.12
N ALA A 2 -17.77 1.94 27.91
CA ALA A 2 -18.59 2.54 26.87
C ALA A 2 -19.69 1.59 26.34
N ILE A 3 -19.36 0.31 26.13
CA ILE A 3 -20.26 -0.72 25.60
C ILE A 3 -21.53 -0.87 26.46
N VAL A 4 -21.38 -0.86 27.78
CA VAL A 4 -22.51 -1.03 28.74
C VAL A 4 -23.55 0.11 28.65
N ARG A 5 -23.20 1.22 28.00
CA ARG A 5 -24.09 2.36 27.82
C ARG A 5 -24.92 2.32 26.55
N GLU A 6 -24.75 1.30 25.71
CA GLU A 6 -25.42 1.13 24.42
C GLU A 6 -25.47 2.43 23.59
N PRO A 7 -24.30 3.05 23.27
CA PRO A 7 -24.26 4.31 22.55
C PRO A 7 -24.71 4.13 21.11
N ALA A 8 -25.22 5.21 20.49
CA ALA A 8 -25.58 5.20 19.08
C ALA A 8 -24.35 5.08 18.13
N ALA A 9 -23.14 5.47 18.60
CA ALA A 9 -21.90 5.33 17.88
C ALA A 9 -20.70 5.26 18.85
N PHE A 10 -19.65 4.54 18.44
CA PHE A 10 -18.35 4.52 19.12
C PHE A 10 -17.35 5.40 18.37
N LEU A 11 -16.53 6.10 19.12
CA LEU A 11 -15.42 6.89 18.61
C LEU A 11 -14.13 6.35 19.21
N PHE A 12 -13.21 5.89 18.34
CA PHE A 12 -11.89 5.42 18.72
C PHE A 12 -10.84 6.34 18.10
N ASP A 13 -10.00 6.91 18.92
CA ASP A 13 -8.90 7.77 18.48
C ASP A 13 -7.58 7.07 18.77
N GLU A 14 -6.98 6.47 17.72
CA GLU A 14 -5.73 5.69 17.75
C GLU A 14 -5.65 4.67 18.91
N PRO A 15 -6.67 3.82 19.12
CA PRO A 15 -6.77 3.03 20.35
C PRO A 15 -5.68 1.96 20.51
N LEU A 16 -5.01 1.55 19.42
CA LEU A 16 -4.00 0.49 19.43
C LEU A 16 -2.57 1.02 19.30
N SER A 17 -2.37 2.34 19.23
CA SER A 17 -1.05 2.97 18.97
C SER A 17 0.03 2.61 19.98
N ASN A 18 -0.35 2.39 21.25
CA ASN A 18 0.58 2.12 22.36
C ASN A 18 0.74 0.63 22.69
N LEU A 19 0.23 -0.27 21.84
CA LEU A 19 0.31 -1.71 22.07
C LEU A 19 1.49 -2.34 21.31
N ASP A 20 2.05 -3.42 21.87
CA ASP A 20 3.00 -4.25 21.14
C ASP A 20 2.35 -4.96 19.95
N ALA A 21 3.17 -5.48 19.03
CA ALA A 21 2.70 -6.05 17.77
C ALA A 21 1.74 -7.24 17.96
N ALA A 22 2.02 -8.14 18.91
CA ALA A 22 1.19 -9.32 19.13
C ALA A 22 -0.18 -8.95 19.73
N LEU A 23 -0.16 -8.06 20.72
CA LEU A 23 -1.39 -7.57 21.35
C LEU A 23 -2.23 -6.76 20.37
N ARG A 24 -1.60 -5.97 19.48
CA ARG A 24 -2.30 -5.21 18.42
C ARG A 24 -3.06 -6.14 17.47
N VAL A 25 -2.46 -7.27 17.06
CA VAL A 25 -3.15 -8.27 16.21
C VAL A 25 -4.39 -8.81 16.90
N ASN A 26 -4.28 -9.24 18.17
CA ASN A 26 -5.39 -9.78 18.92
C ASN A 26 -6.51 -8.75 19.12
N MET A 27 -6.14 -7.52 19.49
CA MET A 27 -7.12 -6.44 19.70
C MET A 27 -7.88 -6.06 18.44
N ARG A 28 -7.23 -6.11 17.26
CA ARG A 28 -7.93 -5.90 15.98
C ARG A 28 -9.02 -6.95 15.76
N LEU A 29 -8.73 -8.22 16.02
CA LEU A 29 -9.71 -9.30 15.92
C LEU A 29 -10.87 -9.08 16.87
N GLU A 30 -10.59 -8.80 18.16
CA GLU A 30 -11.62 -8.55 19.16
C GLU A 30 -12.52 -7.35 18.80
N ILE A 31 -11.94 -6.24 18.31
CA ILE A 31 -12.73 -5.08 17.88
C ILE A 31 -13.59 -5.41 16.67
N SER A 32 -13.05 -6.17 15.71
CA SER A 32 -13.82 -6.60 14.53
C SER A 32 -14.98 -7.52 14.89
N GLU A 33 -14.78 -8.48 15.79
CA GLU A 33 -15.84 -9.35 16.30
C GLU A 33 -16.90 -8.57 17.09
N LEU A 34 -16.45 -7.60 17.89
CA LEU A 34 -17.34 -6.71 18.63
C LEU A 34 -18.21 -5.88 17.69
N HIS A 35 -17.62 -5.32 16.62
CA HIS A 35 -18.34 -4.58 15.60
C HIS A 35 -19.44 -5.44 14.93
N GLN A 36 -19.10 -6.66 14.55
CA GLN A 36 -20.04 -7.61 13.96
C GLN A 36 -21.18 -7.97 14.92
N THR A 37 -20.89 -8.08 16.21
CA THR A 37 -21.87 -8.44 17.24
C THR A 37 -22.81 -7.28 17.57
N LEU A 38 -22.26 -6.08 17.74
CA LEU A 38 -23.05 -4.91 18.16
C LEU A 38 -23.78 -4.23 16.99
N GLN A 39 -23.31 -4.40 15.76
CA GLN A 39 -23.84 -3.73 14.55
C GLN A 39 -24.02 -2.21 14.73
N THR A 40 -23.21 -1.60 15.57
CA THR A 40 -23.25 -0.18 15.89
C THR A 40 -22.20 0.57 15.07
N THR A 41 -22.51 1.77 14.63
CA THR A 41 -21.54 2.61 13.91
C THR A 41 -20.30 2.84 14.75
N MET A 42 -19.13 2.55 14.19
CA MET A 42 -17.83 2.81 14.79
C MET A 42 -17.01 3.74 13.91
N ILE A 43 -16.58 4.87 14.48
CA ILE A 43 -15.61 5.76 13.83
C ILE A 43 -14.26 5.47 14.47
N TYR A 44 -13.31 5.04 13.64
CA TYR A 44 -12.00 4.60 14.08
C TYR A 44 -10.91 5.44 13.40
N VAL A 45 -10.18 6.21 14.17
CA VAL A 45 -9.05 7.01 13.69
C VAL A 45 -7.77 6.20 13.87
N THR A 46 -6.99 6.06 12.81
CA THR A 46 -5.70 5.37 12.84
C THR A 46 -4.76 5.92 11.77
N HIS A 47 -3.47 5.83 12.01
CA HIS A 47 -2.42 6.01 11.02
C HIS A 47 -1.84 4.66 10.52
N ASP A 48 -2.31 3.54 11.07
CA ASP A 48 -1.90 2.18 10.66
C ASP A 48 -2.79 1.71 9.50
N GLN A 49 -2.17 1.50 8.34
CA GLN A 49 -2.86 1.04 7.14
C GLN A 49 -3.45 -0.36 7.31
N VAL A 50 -2.80 -1.23 8.09
CA VAL A 50 -3.28 -2.61 8.31
C VAL A 50 -4.58 -2.56 9.11
N GLU A 51 -4.68 -1.69 10.13
CA GLU A 51 -5.92 -1.47 10.87
C GLU A 51 -7.03 -1.00 9.93
N ALA A 52 -6.77 0.07 9.16
CA ALA A 52 -7.75 0.61 8.23
C ALA A 52 -8.22 -0.42 7.20
N MET A 53 -7.29 -1.17 6.59
CA MET A 53 -7.59 -2.14 5.53
C MET A 53 -8.31 -3.39 6.02
N THR A 54 -8.12 -3.78 7.29
CA THR A 54 -8.66 -5.05 7.82
C THR A 54 -9.94 -4.88 8.63
N MET A 55 -10.18 -3.71 9.21
CA MET A 55 -11.29 -3.51 10.14
C MET A 55 -12.43 -2.66 9.57
N ALA A 56 -12.14 -1.80 8.59
CA ALA A 56 -13.13 -0.84 8.10
C ALA A 56 -14.01 -1.38 6.97
N ASP A 57 -15.30 -1.09 7.02
CA ASP A 57 -16.19 -1.22 5.86
C ASP A 57 -15.96 -0.07 4.87
N LYS A 58 -15.61 1.11 5.39
CA LYS A 58 -15.36 2.31 4.61
C LYS A 58 -14.20 3.10 5.21
N ILE A 59 -13.23 3.45 4.37
CA ILE A 59 -12.09 4.28 4.73
C ILE A 59 -12.32 5.69 4.20
N VAL A 60 -11.98 6.69 5.03
CA VAL A 60 -11.88 8.10 4.64
C VAL A 60 -10.41 8.48 4.75
N VAL A 61 -9.77 8.77 3.61
CA VAL A 61 -8.40 9.26 3.59
C VAL A 61 -8.40 10.77 3.67
N LEU A 62 -7.71 11.30 4.69
CA LEU A 62 -7.61 12.73 4.97
C LEU A 62 -6.19 13.22 4.73
N ARG A 63 -6.05 14.40 4.15
CA ARG A 63 -4.78 15.12 4.00
C ARG A 63 -5.02 16.62 4.16
N ASP A 64 -4.25 17.26 5.02
CA ASP A 64 -4.30 18.71 5.23
C ASP A 64 -5.73 19.26 5.49
N GLY A 65 -6.54 18.49 6.26
CA GLY A 65 -7.92 18.83 6.59
C GLY A 65 -8.94 18.63 5.45
N ARG A 66 -8.53 17.99 4.34
CA ARG A 66 -9.41 17.68 3.20
C ARG A 66 -9.55 16.18 3.01
N ILE A 67 -10.72 15.78 2.52
CA ILE A 67 -10.96 14.39 2.13
C ILE A 67 -10.36 14.18 0.74
N GLU A 68 -9.42 13.24 0.65
CA GLU A 68 -8.78 12.83 -0.61
C GLU A 68 -9.60 11.75 -1.35
N GLN A 69 -10.10 10.77 -0.61
CA GLN A 69 -10.96 9.72 -1.15
C GLN A 69 -11.75 9.03 -0.04
N VAL A 70 -12.94 8.52 -0.39
CA VAL A 70 -13.80 7.70 0.47
C VAL A 70 -14.20 6.45 -0.31
N GLY A 71 -14.09 5.28 0.31
CA GLY A 71 -14.50 4.02 -0.32
C GLY A 71 -14.22 2.79 0.53
N SER A 72 -14.51 1.62 -0.01
CA SER A 72 -14.09 0.37 0.64
C SER A 72 -12.57 0.23 0.62
N PRO A 73 -11.98 -0.56 1.54
CA PRO A 73 -10.54 -0.80 1.53
C PRO A 73 -10.00 -1.25 0.16
N LEU A 74 -10.69 -2.19 -0.48
CA LEU A 74 -10.28 -2.71 -1.78
C LEU A 74 -10.46 -1.68 -2.92
N ASP A 75 -11.46 -0.78 -2.84
CA ASP A 75 -11.62 0.27 -3.84
C ASP A 75 -10.44 1.25 -3.77
N LEU A 76 -10.07 1.71 -2.57
CA LEU A 76 -8.94 2.61 -2.39
C LEU A 76 -7.62 1.97 -2.87
N TYR A 77 -7.45 0.68 -2.61
CA TYR A 77 -6.26 -0.06 -3.03
C TYR A 77 -6.19 -0.24 -4.55
N ARG A 78 -7.32 -0.62 -5.18
CA ARG A 78 -7.38 -0.96 -6.61
C ARG A 78 -7.60 0.26 -7.51
N LYS A 79 -8.28 1.29 -7.00
CA LYS A 79 -8.70 2.47 -7.76
C LYS A 79 -8.43 3.75 -6.97
N PRO A 80 -7.17 4.05 -6.61
CA PRO A 80 -6.85 5.31 -5.95
C PRO A 80 -7.17 6.48 -6.88
N ASP A 81 -7.78 7.54 -6.35
CA ASP A 81 -8.14 8.72 -7.13
C ASP A 81 -6.95 9.63 -7.40
N ASN A 82 -5.87 9.49 -6.61
CA ASN A 82 -4.66 10.27 -6.78
C ASN A 82 -3.42 9.54 -6.25
N LYS A 83 -2.24 10.10 -6.59
CA LYS A 83 -0.91 9.60 -6.20
C LYS A 83 -0.75 9.50 -4.66
N PHE A 84 -1.36 10.45 -3.91
CA PHE A 84 -1.29 10.44 -2.46
C PHE A 84 -1.98 9.20 -1.89
N VAL A 85 -3.24 8.95 -2.27
CA VAL A 85 -3.99 7.77 -1.83
C VAL A 85 -3.28 6.49 -2.26
N ALA A 86 -2.77 6.43 -3.50
CA ALA A 86 -2.02 5.29 -4.03
C ALA A 86 -0.78 4.95 -3.20
N GLY A 87 -0.05 5.97 -2.77
CA GLY A 87 1.17 5.83 -1.94
C GLY A 87 0.87 5.65 -0.45
N PHE A 88 -0.32 6.06 -0.01
CA PHE A 88 -0.73 5.93 1.39
C PHE A 88 -1.34 4.55 1.69
N ILE A 89 -2.13 4.00 0.75
CA ILE A 89 -2.82 2.71 0.92
C ILE A 89 -1.99 1.58 0.32
N GLY A 90 -1.61 0.62 1.17
CA GLY A 90 -0.85 -0.58 0.80
C GLY A 90 0.52 -0.66 1.47
N SER A 91 0.89 -1.86 1.90
CA SER A 91 2.18 -2.17 2.53
C SER A 91 2.81 -3.37 1.83
N PRO A 92 4.02 -3.20 1.26
CA PRO A 92 4.76 -1.94 1.11
C PRO A 92 4.06 -0.90 0.22
N LYS A 93 4.57 0.34 0.27
CA LYS A 93 4.04 1.43 -0.55
C LYS A 93 4.20 1.16 -2.04
N MET A 94 3.32 1.75 -2.85
CA MET A 94 3.41 1.75 -4.30
C MET A 94 4.74 2.38 -4.76
N ASN A 95 5.38 1.78 -5.75
CA ASN A 95 6.53 2.36 -6.44
C ASN A 95 6.05 3.45 -7.40
N PHE A 96 6.77 4.56 -7.46
CA PHE A 96 6.48 5.64 -8.40
C PHE A 96 7.69 5.90 -9.29
N LEU A 97 7.47 5.99 -10.60
CA LEU A 97 8.46 6.38 -11.59
C LEU A 97 7.94 7.59 -12.38
N GLU A 98 8.86 8.48 -12.73
CA GLU A 98 8.57 9.75 -13.42
C GLU A 98 9.46 9.89 -14.67
N GLY A 99 9.34 11.01 -15.36
CA GLY A 99 10.17 11.34 -16.50
C GLY A 99 9.84 10.51 -17.74
N GLU A 100 10.88 10.09 -18.47
CA GLU A 100 10.73 9.39 -19.75
C GLU A 100 9.97 8.06 -19.62
N GLU A 101 10.14 7.36 -18.49
CA GLU A 101 9.44 6.10 -18.27
C GLU A 101 7.93 6.32 -18.10
N ALA A 102 7.52 7.33 -17.34
CA ALA A 102 6.10 7.66 -17.20
C ALA A 102 5.50 8.18 -18.52
N ALA A 103 6.27 8.92 -19.31
CA ALA A 103 5.84 9.43 -20.60
C ALA A 103 5.48 8.31 -21.60
N LYS A 104 6.13 7.14 -21.54
CA LYS A 104 5.80 5.96 -22.36
C LYS A 104 4.37 5.45 -22.12
N TYR A 105 3.83 5.71 -20.93
CA TYR A 105 2.46 5.36 -20.52
C TYR A 105 1.47 6.53 -20.64
N GLY A 106 1.90 7.66 -21.24
CA GLY A 106 1.06 8.85 -21.38
C GLY A 106 0.74 9.52 -20.03
N ALA A 107 1.67 9.45 -19.08
CA ALA A 107 1.49 9.96 -17.72
C ALA A 107 2.66 10.85 -17.28
N HIS A 108 2.46 11.64 -16.24
CA HIS A 108 3.54 12.36 -15.56
C HIS A 108 4.24 11.47 -14.52
N THR A 109 3.46 10.65 -13.83
CA THR A 109 3.96 9.63 -12.90
C THR A 109 3.25 8.32 -13.19
N ILE A 110 3.98 7.22 -13.18
CA ILE A 110 3.38 5.88 -13.09
C ILE A 110 3.58 5.29 -11.71
N GLY A 111 2.59 4.49 -11.28
CA GLY A 111 2.63 3.76 -10.02
C GLY A 111 2.53 2.26 -10.24
N ILE A 112 3.36 1.47 -9.58
CA ILE A 112 3.31 0.01 -9.66
C ILE A 112 3.42 -0.56 -8.25
N ARG A 113 2.48 -1.44 -7.88
CA ARG A 113 2.55 -2.15 -6.60
C ARG A 113 3.73 -3.11 -6.58
N PRO A 114 4.41 -3.32 -5.43
CA PRO A 114 5.55 -4.24 -5.31
C PRO A 114 5.26 -5.66 -5.80
N GLU A 115 4.05 -6.16 -5.58
CA GLU A 115 3.58 -7.48 -6.02
C GLU A 115 3.23 -7.55 -7.52
N HIS A 116 3.21 -6.42 -8.20
CA HIS A 116 3.00 -6.35 -9.65
C HIS A 116 4.30 -6.11 -10.43
N LEU A 117 5.44 -6.06 -9.75
CA LEU A 117 6.76 -6.09 -10.37
C LEU A 117 7.31 -7.52 -10.33
N VAL A 118 7.83 -7.96 -11.47
CA VAL A 118 8.45 -9.27 -11.61
C VAL A 118 9.86 -9.14 -12.17
N LEU A 119 10.73 -10.12 -11.85
CA LEU A 119 12.02 -10.24 -12.46
C LEU A 119 11.85 -10.74 -13.89
N VAL A 120 12.63 -10.17 -14.81
CA VAL A 120 12.64 -10.55 -16.23
C VAL A 120 14.06 -10.76 -16.71
N ASP A 121 14.25 -11.70 -17.64
CA ASP A 121 15.57 -11.97 -18.23
C ASP A 121 15.95 -10.93 -19.29
N GLN A 122 14.96 -10.35 -19.96
CA GLN A 122 15.15 -9.37 -21.02
C GLN A 122 14.10 -8.27 -20.95
N GLY A 123 14.51 -7.07 -21.32
CA GLY A 123 13.65 -5.90 -21.26
C GLY A 123 13.48 -5.38 -19.82
N GLY A 124 12.48 -4.52 -19.62
CA GLY A 124 12.21 -3.92 -18.30
C GLY A 124 13.25 -2.90 -17.86
N TRP A 125 13.27 -2.63 -16.57
CA TRP A 125 14.17 -1.68 -15.92
C TRP A 125 15.31 -2.43 -15.24
N SER A 126 16.53 -2.20 -15.72
CA SER A 126 17.74 -2.76 -15.11
C SER A 126 18.10 -2.02 -13.83
N GLY A 127 18.64 -2.74 -12.87
CA GLY A 127 19.07 -2.15 -11.62
C GLY A 127 19.83 -3.11 -10.73
N LYS A 128 20.45 -2.56 -9.70
CA LYS A 128 21.22 -3.30 -8.70
C LYS A 128 20.40 -3.57 -7.47
N VAL A 129 20.35 -4.83 -7.06
CA VAL A 129 19.72 -5.21 -5.79
C VAL A 129 20.53 -4.61 -4.63
N GLY A 130 19.88 -3.77 -3.84
CA GLY A 130 20.43 -3.18 -2.61
C GLY A 130 20.18 -4.08 -1.42
N VAL A 131 19.09 -3.80 -0.69
CA VAL A 131 18.67 -4.57 0.48
C VAL A 131 17.66 -5.63 0.10
N ILE A 132 17.70 -6.76 0.77
CA ILE A 132 16.70 -7.84 0.68
C ILE A 132 16.18 -8.09 2.08
N GLU A 133 14.85 -8.09 2.22
CA GLU A 133 14.16 -8.37 3.46
C GLU A 133 13.42 -9.70 3.31
N HIS A 134 13.85 -10.72 4.04
CA HIS A 134 13.19 -12.03 4.07
C HIS A 134 12.21 -12.09 5.24
N LEU A 135 10.92 -12.21 4.94
CA LEU A 135 9.85 -12.30 5.94
C LEU A 135 9.22 -13.72 6.01
N GLY A 136 9.95 -14.72 5.54
CA GLY A 136 9.48 -16.10 5.49
C GLY A 136 8.74 -16.38 4.18
N SER A 137 7.42 -16.17 4.14
CA SER A 137 6.62 -16.38 2.92
C SER A 137 6.90 -15.38 1.81
N ASP A 138 7.37 -14.20 2.16
CA ASP A 138 7.61 -13.09 1.24
C ASP A 138 9.05 -12.59 1.34
N THR A 139 9.60 -12.22 0.21
CA THR A 139 10.88 -11.51 0.12
C THR A 139 10.66 -10.17 -0.58
N PHE A 140 11.14 -9.08 0.05
CA PHE A 140 11.12 -7.75 -0.55
C PHE A 140 12.54 -7.37 -0.97
N MET A 141 12.69 -7.00 -2.23
CA MET A 141 13.95 -6.54 -2.79
C MET A 141 13.88 -5.05 -3.09
N HIS A 142 14.81 -4.29 -2.55
CA HIS A 142 15.02 -2.89 -2.89
C HIS A 142 16.00 -2.81 -4.04
N VAL A 143 15.52 -2.46 -5.23
CA VAL A 143 16.31 -2.41 -6.47
C VAL A 143 16.58 -0.96 -6.84
N HIS A 144 17.86 -0.59 -6.85
CA HIS A 144 18.31 0.71 -7.34
C HIS A 144 18.35 0.66 -8.85
N LEU A 145 17.38 1.28 -9.51
CA LEU A 145 17.27 1.29 -10.96
C LEU A 145 18.35 2.17 -11.59
N ASP A 146 18.80 1.77 -12.75
CA ASP A 146 19.74 2.53 -13.57
C ASP A 146 19.07 3.81 -14.12
N ASN A 147 19.88 4.68 -14.75
CA ASN A 147 19.44 5.91 -15.43
C ASN A 147 18.68 6.91 -14.51
N GLY A 148 18.93 6.87 -13.21
CA GLY A 148 18.34 7.84 -12.26
C GLY A 148 16.87 7.63 -11.98
N LEU A 149 16.29 6.48 -12.30
CA LEU A 149 14.88 6.14 -12.07
C LEU A 149 14.53 5.95 -10.59
N GLY A 150 15.55 5.92 -9.72
CA GLY A 150 15.34 5.77 -8.28
C GLY A 150 15.35 4.32 -7.80
N THR A 151 14.65 4.05 -6.72
CA THR A 151 14.59 2.72 -6.11
C THR A 151 13.17 2.19 -6.15
N VAL A 152 13.02 0.93 -6.54
CA VAL A 152 11.73 0.22 -6.49
C VAL A 152 11.79 -0.95 -5.51
N ASN A 153 10.66 -1.24 -4.89
CA ASN A 153 10.45 -2.42 -4.08
C ASN A 153 9.77 -3.50 -4.94
N VAL A 154 10.32 -4.68 -4.94
CA VAL A 154 9.77 -5.84 -5.64
C VAL A 154 9.45 -6.90 -4.60
N ARG A 155 8.21 -7.41 -4.62
CA ARG A 155 7.81 -8.55 -3.79
C ARG A 155 7.95 -9.82 -4.61
N THR A 156 8.65 -10.80 -4.02
CA THR A 156 8.81 -12.14 -4.59
C THR A 156 8.51 -13.20 -3.53
N ASP A 157 8.37 -14.44 -3.96
CA ASP A 157 8.26 -15.57 -3.05
C ASP A 157 9.52 -15.71 -2.19
N GLY A 158 9.37 -16.33 -1.01
CA GLY A 158 10.45 -16.51 -0.04
C GLY A 158 11.67 -17.28 -0.57
N ASP A 159 11.49 -18.09 -1.61
CA ASP A 159 12.52 -18.93 -2.24
C ASP A 159 13.40 -18.18 -3.26
N ASN A 160 13.24 -16.87 -3.40
CA ASN A 160 14.02 -16.08 -4.34
C ASN A 160 15.52 -16.11 -3.99
N ILE A 161 16.36 -16.47 -4.96
CA ILE A 161 17.81 -16.63 -4.81
C ILE A 161 18.62 -15.37 -5.14
N ALA A 162 17.99 -14.27 -5.48
CA ALA A 162 18.70 -13.02 -5.74
C ALA A 162 19.48 -12.57 -4.49
N LYS A 163 20.66 -12.00 -4.69
CA LYS A 163 21.54 -11.52 -3.63
C LYS A 163 21.77 -10.02 -3.76
N ALA A 164 22.00 -9.36 -2.65
CA ALA A 164 22.45 -7.98 -2.65
C ALA A 164 23.70 -7.84 -3.55
N GLY A 165 23.66 -6.81 -4.38
CA GLY A 165 24.70 -6.56 -5.40
C GLY A 165 24.45 -7.19 -6.77
N ASN A 166 23.50 -8.12 -6.92
CA ASN A 166 23.16 -8.68 -8.22
C ASN A 166 22.55 -7.59 -9.12
N MET A 167 22.88 -7.66 -10.41
CA MET A 167 22.19 -6.91 -11.45
C MET A 167 20.99 -7.73 -11.90
N ILE A 168 19.82 -7.13 -11.89
CA ILE A 168 18.56 -7.73 -12.32
C ILE A 168 17.78 -6.76 -13.19
N ALA A 169 16.83 -7.27 -13.95
CA ALA A 169 15.84 -6.45 -14.61
C ALA A 169 14.45 -6.75 -14.04
N VAL A 170 13.63 -5.72 -13.89
CA VAL A 170 12.28 -5.80 -13.38
C VAL A 170 11.30 -5.14 -14.33
N ALA A 171 10.11 -5.68 -14.44
CA ALA A 171 9.05 -5.13 -15.28
C ALA A 171 7.67 -5.31 -14.59
N PRO A 172 6.66 -4.51 -14.95
CA PRO A 172 5.29 -4.81 -14.59
C PRO A 172 4.85 -6.16 -15.15
N ILE A 173 4.17 -6.96 -14.33
CA ILE A 173 3.61 -8.26 -14.74
C ILE A 173 2.59 -8.10 -15.88
N ASP A 174 1.88 -6.97 -15.89
CA ASP A 174 0.88 -6.59 -16.88
C ASP A 174 0.80 -5.07 -16.95
N GLN A 175 0.54 -4.53 -18.14
CA GLN A 175 0.35 -3.09 -18.34
C GLN A 175 -0.90 -2.57 -17.63
N ASP A 176 -1.93 -3.37 -17.48
CA ASP A 176 -3.15 -3.04 -16.74
C ASP A 176 -2.90 -2.87 -15.22
N ARG A 177 -1.72 -3.27 -14.74
CA ARG A 177 -1.28 -3.10 -13.35
C ARG A 177 -0.46 -1.84 -13.12
N VAL A 178 -0.27 -1.02 -14.16
CA VAL A 178 0.42 0.26 -14.08
C VAL A 178 -0.62 1.37 -13.88
N TYR A 179 -0.56 2.02 -12.73
CA TYR A 179 -1.37 3.19 -12.43
C TYR A 179 -0.74 4.42 -13.07
N ARG A 180 -1.57 5.32 -13.59
CA ARG A 180 -1.13 6.52 -14.28
C ARG A 180 -1.63 7.76 -13.56
N PHE A 181 -0.76 8.73 -13.37
CA PHE A 181 -1.10 10.00 -12.71
C PHE A 181 -0.63 11.18 -13.56
N ASP A 182 -1.45 12.21 -13.59
CA ASP A 182 -1.11 13.47 -14.26
C ASP A 182 -0.13 14.32 -13.44
N LYS A 183 0.18 15.52 -13.93
CA LYS A 183 1.09 16.47 -13.27
C LYS A 183 0.59 16.94 -11.89
N ASP A 184 -0.72 16.93 -11.66
CA ASP A 184 -1.35 17.33 -10.40
C ASP A 184 -1.50 16.13 -9.45
N GLY A 185 -1.03 14.94 -9.88
CA GLY A 185 -1.09 13.68 -9.15
C GLY A 185 -2.47 13.01 -9.20
N MET A 186 -3.38 13.44 -10.05
CA MET A 186 -4.68 12.81 -10.22
C MET A 186 -4.59 11.58 -11.11
N ALA A 187 -5.38 10.55 -10.79
CA ALA A 187 -5.37 9.32 -11.55
C ALA A 187 -5.95 9.51 -12.96
N ILE A 188 -5.22 9.05 -13.96
CA ILE A 188 -5.65 8.94 -15.36
C ILE A 188 -6.27 7.55 -15.54
N ARG A 189 -7.55 7.49 -15.87
CA ARG A 189 -8.31 6.25 -16.07
C ARG A 189 -8.49 5.92 -17.55
#